data_82ecd96bb6e67e0cbd9ac011441de778
#
_entry.id   82ecd96bb6e67e0cbd9ac011441de778
#
_cell.length_a   1.000
_cell.length_b   1.000
_cell.length_c   1.000
_cell.angle_alpha   90.00
_cell.angle_beta   90.00
_cell.angle_gamma   90.00
#
_symmetry.space_group_name_H-M   'P 1'
#
loop_
_entity.id
_entity.type
_entity.pdbx_description
1 polymer ?
#
loop_
_entity_poly.entity_id
_entity_poly.type
_entity_poly.pdbx_seq_one_letter_code
_entity_poly.pdbx_strand_id
1 'polypeptide(L)'
;MKKTLSLIFTVLFLAVCLVPGLGLLLTGGADAAANEILPAAPVIAADGAFNPDVLADTAAYVNGRFSFRLEGITAWAKLNAALFRTSTAENVLLGRGGWLFYAPTIHDYTGDTPMTAREIYCAARTLYLLQEYAENRGGDFLFTAAPNKNTLYPEYMPERTRLGGASNMDALYARLDEMGVSYLDLRDVFVHTSEPSYLLHDELAHSGEPLYFKTDSHWNAKGAALAADALLASLEREGGYFANTVSAGNTHRGDLYEMLYPAGQSLEEDFTYAPGFSFTANTENPDRVTITTENDAGTGALLCYRDSFGRNLYPYLAESFASAEFSRRNEYTAATLPEGGTLLIELVERNIRYLVEYDSLAPAPERDASLVASAAPGEGSARLTESAGTEGYTVFSGTWDGVTPDDASNVCVLSSGALYEAVPRPDGFIVSLPNGSAVDAVYAAAGGNLFRLSAVYAID
;
A
#
# COMPACT_ATOMS: atom_id res chain seq x y z
N MET A 1 12.67 -54.62 24.86
CA MET A 1 11.76 -53.47 24.67
C MET A 1 12.41 -52.12 25.01
N LYS A 2 12.85 -51.85 26.28
CA LYS A 2 13.49 -50.56 26.62
C LYS A 2 14.76 -50.23 25.79
N LYS A 3 15.67 -51.19 25.61
CA LYS A 3 16.92 -51.00 24.83
C LYS A 3 16.64 -50.70 23.35
N THR A 4 15.64 -51.36 22.75
CA THR A 4 15.23 -51.15 21.37
C THR A 4 14.61 -49.77 21.19
N LEU A 5 13.77 -49.34 22.15
CA LEU A 5 13.16 -48.01 22.13
C LEU A 5 14.21 -46.90 22.28
N SER A 6 15.16 -47.09 23.19
CA SER A 6 16.31 -46.18 23.37
C SER A 6 17.19 -46.08 22.11
N LEU A 7 17.43 -47.19 21.43
CA LEU A 7 18.20 -47.20 20.19
C LEU A 7 17.48 -46.46 19.08
N ILE A 8 16.16 -46.73 18.91
CA ILE A 8 15.30 -46.01 17.94
C ILE A 8 15.34 -44.51 18.20
N PHE A 9 15.14 -44.11 19.47
CA PHE A 9 15.20 -42.69 19.84
C PHE A 9 16.55 -42.06 19.50
N THR A 10 17.67 -42.75 19.83
CA THR A 10 19.03 -42.25 19.55
C THR A 10 19.27 -42.10 18.05
N VAL A 11 18.85 -43.08 17.25
CA VAL A 11 18.99 -43.03 15.78
C VAL A 11 18.15 -41.89 15.18
N LEU A 12 16.90 -41.73 15.64
CA LEU A 12 16.03 -40.62 15.18
C LEU A 12 16.62 -39.26 15.59
N PHE A 13 17.09 -39.14 16.82
CA PHE A 13 17.74 -37.90 17.31
C PHE A 13 18.96 -37.54 16.47
N LEU A 14 19.87 -38.52 16.25
CA LEU A 14 21.03 -38.28 15.40
C LEU A 14 20.66 -37.96 13.95
N ALA A 15 19.64 -38.62 13.40
CA ALA A 15 19.15 -38.32 12.06
C ALA A 15 18.64 -36.86 11.95
N VAL A 16 17.83 -36.43 12.90
CA VAL A 16 17.33 -35.05 12.93
C VAL A 16 18.45 -34.01 13.05
N CYS A 17 19.50 -34.34 13.81
CA CYS A 17 20.64 -33.42 13.99
C CYS A 17 21.62 -33.40 12.80
N LEU A 18 21.83 -34.53 12.15
CA LEU A 18 22.91 -34.66 11.14
C LEU A 18 22.42 -34.53 9.70
N VAL A 19 21.24 -35.09 9.39
CA VAL A 19 20.72 -35.12 8.00
C VAL A 19 20.57 -33.74 7.40
N PRO A 20 20.02 -32.71 8.10
CA PRO A 20 19.90 -31.37 7.54
C PRO A 20 21.26 -30.74 7.19
N GLY A 21 22.26 -30.88 8.06
CA GLY A 21 23.61 -30.34 7.83
C GLY A 21 24.38 -31.10 6.72
N LEU A 22 24.27 -32.42 6.68
CA LEU A 22 24.83 -33.24 5.60
C LEU A 22 24.17 -32.96 4.27
N GLY A 23 22.85 -32.75 4.28
CA GLY A 23 22.08 -32.36 3.09
C GLY A 23 22.57 -31.03 2.50
N LEU A 24 22.83 -30.03 3.33
CA LEU A 24 23.41 -28.76 2.90
C LEU A 24 24.73 -28.96 2.13
N LEU A 25 25.59 -29.86 2.62
CA LEU A 25 26.89 -30.16 1.97
C LEU A 25 26.74 -30.91 0.64
N LEU A 26 25.70 -31.73 0.50
CA LEU A 26 25.50 -32.61 -0.66
C LEU A 26 24.62 -31.96 -1.75
N THR A 27 23.64 -31.11 -1.41
CA THR A 27 22.64 -30.59 -2.33
C THR A 27 22.70 -29.06 -2.51
N GLY A 28 23.59 -28.36 -1.77
CA GLY A 28 23.67 -26.91 -1.79
C GLY A 28 22.64 -26.20 -0.88
N GLY A 29 21.81 -26.98 -0.17
CA GLY A 29 20.85 -26.47 0.84
C GLY A 29 19.45 -26.20 0.32
N ALA A 30 18.62 -25.64 1.18
CA ALA A 30 17.24 -25.24 0.87
C ALA A 30 17.21 -23.91 0.12
N ASP A 31 16.19 -23.75 -0.73
CA ASP A 31 15.86 -22.49 -1.38
C ASP A 31 15.32 -21.45 -0.36
N ALA A 32 15.29 -20.18 -0.78
CA ALA A 32 14.62 -19.12 -0.02
C ALA A 32 13.11 -19.36 0.06
N ALA A 33 12.51 -19.02 1.20
CA ALA A 33 11.08 -18.86 1.28
C ALA A 33 10.65 -17.57 0.54
N ALA A 34 9.35 -17.41 0.28
CA ALA A 34 8.83 -16.18 -0.32
C ALA A 34 9.23 -14.96 0.51
N ASN A 35 9.74 -13.94 -0.16
CA ASN A 35 10.20 -12.68 0.44
C ASN A 35 11.38 -12.82 1.43
N GLU A 36 12.11 -13.95 1.40
CA GLU A 36 13.30 -14.18 2.22
C GLU A 36 14.58 -13.90 1.44
N ILE A 37 15.48 -13.11 2.03
CA ILE A 37 16.85 -12.94 1.54
C ILE A 37 17.74 -13.88 2.33
N LEU A 38 18.28 -14.89 1.66
CA LEU A 38 19.19 -15.84 2.31
C LEU A 38 20.54 -15.19 2.62
N PRO A 39 21.11 -15.45 3.83
CA PRO A 39 22.45 -14.99 4.18
C PRO A 39 23.49 -15.42 3.14
N ALA A 40 24.42 -14.52 2.81
CA ALA A 40 25.54 -14.82 1.93
C ALA A 40 26.49 -15.85 2.56
N ALA A 41 27.27 -16.53 1.72
CA ALA A 41 28.30 -17.42 2.21
C ALA A 41 29.34 -16.67 3.09
N PRO A 42 29.73 -17.22 4.24
CA PRO A 42 30.66 -16.53 5.15
C PRO A 42 32.01 -16.33 4.50
N VAL A 43 32.58 -15.12 4.68
CA VAL A 43 33.91 -14.77 4.21
C VAL A 43 34.86 -14.74 5.40
N ILE A 44 35.94 -15.52 5.35
CA ILE A 44 36.93 -15.61 6.46
C ILE A 44 37.73 -14.32 6.59
N ALA A 45 38.05 -13.68 5.47
CA ALA A 45 38.78 -12.42 5.43
C ALA A 45 38.19 -11.50 4.36
N ALA A 46 37.99 -10.21 4.68
CA ALA A 46 37.58 -9.16 3.76
C ALA A 46 38.65 -8.06 3.81
N ASP A 47 39.02 -7.52 2.65
CA ASP A 47 39.99 -6.42 2.50
C ASP A 47 41.32 -6.64 3.22
N GLY A 48 41.76 -7.93 3.31
CA GLY A 48 43.01 -8.33 3.95
C GLY A 48 42.96 -8.42 5.48
N ALA A 49 41.82 -8.17 6.11
CA ALA A 49 41.62 -8.35 7.56
C ALA A 49 40.72 -9.56 7.85
N PHE A 50 40.97 -10.22 9.00
CA PHE A 50 40.14 -11.33 9.48
C PHE A 50 38.74 -10.81 9.80
N ASN A 51 37.69 -11.51 9.32
CA ASN A 51 36.31 -11.19 9.64
C ASN A 51 35.98 -11.67 11.08
N PRO A 52 35.76 -10.77 12.06
CA PRO A 52 35.46 -11.17 13.44
C PRO A 52 34.09 -11.87 13.56
N ASP A 53 33.19 -11.66 12.61
CA ASP A 53 31.80 -12.17 12.60
C ASP A 53 31.67 -13.51 11.84
N VAL A 54 32.79 -14.10 11.35
CA VAL A 54 32.76 -15.31 10.51
C VAL A 54 31.96 -16.46 11.11
N LEU A 55 31.94 -16.62 12.44
CA LEU A 55 31.16 -17.67 13.11
C LEU A 55 29.68 -17.36 13.13
N ALA A 56 29.32 -16.10 13.34
CA ALA A 56 27.92 -15.63 13.28
C ALA A 56 27.39 -15.74 11.84
N ASP A 57 28.18 -15.32 10.85
CA ASP A 57 27.83 -15.43 9.42
C ASP A 57 27.67 -16.90 9.01
N THR A 58 28.57 -17.79 9.49
CA THR A 58 28.47 -19.23 9.25
C THR A 58 27.18 -19.81 9.85
N ALA A 59 26.86 -19.43 11.08
CA ALA A 59 25.62 -19.88 11.73
C ALA A 59 24.38 -19.37 11.00
N ALA A 60 24.37 -18.11 10.58
CA ALA A 60 23.28 -17.53 9.79
C ALA A 60 23.12 -18.25 8.44
N TYR A 61 24.23 -18.48 7.73
CA TYR A 61 24.24 -19.20 6.45
C TYR A 61 23.69 -20.63 6.58
N VAL A 62 24.13 -21.39 7.58
CA VAL A 62 23.64 -22.74 7.83
C VAL A 62 22.18 -22.75 8.24
N ASN A 63 21.78 -21.85 9.13
CA ASN A 63 20.38 -21.73 9.59
C ASN A 63 19.43 -21.34 8.46
N GLY A 64 19.88 -20.54 7.50
CA GLY A 64 19.07 -20.16 6.35
C GLY A 64 18.98 -21.27 5.29
N ARG A 65 19.92 -22.22 5.23
CA ARG A 65 20.08 -23.13 4.08
C ARG A 65 20.07 -24.62 4.41
N PHE A 66 19.91 -25.05 5.67
CA PHE A 66 19.91 -26.47 5.96
C PHE A 66 18.79 -27.21 5.21
N SER A 67 19.06 -28.42 4.74
CA SER A 67 18.10 -29.19 3.95
C SER A 67 16.86 -29.53 4.75
N PHE A 68 15.72 -29.58 4.07
CA PHE A 68 14.38 -29.81 4.66
C PHE A 68 13.92 -28.71 5.62
N ARG A 69 14.54 -27.51 5.56
CA ARG A 69 14.14 -26.37 6.39
C ARG A 69 12.68 -25.97 6.14
N LEU A 70 12.30 -25.79 4.89
CA LEU A 70 10.94 -25.34 4.52
C LEU A 70 9.89 -26.41 4.85
N GLU A 71 10.20 -27.68 4.66
CA GLU A 71 9.35 -28.80 5.06
C GLU A 71 9.18 -28.87 6.59
N GLY A 72 10.26 -28.65 7.33
CA GLY A 72 10.24 -28.58 8.80
C GLY A 72 9.37 -27.42 9.31
N ILE A 73 9.53 -26.21 8.73
CA ILE A 73 8.70 -25.05 9.04
C ILE A 73 7.23 -25.36 8.74
N THR A 74 6.95 -25.92 7.55
CA THR A 74 5.60 -26.28 7.13
C THR A 74 4.96 -27.32 8.04
N ALA A 75 5.70 -28.37 8.41
CA ALA A 75 5.21 -29.42 9.31
C ALA A 75 4.90 -28.85 10.71
N TRP A 76 5.78 -27.99 11.23
CA TRP A 76 5.59 -27.32 12.53
C TRP A 76 4.39 -26.37 12.48
N ALA A 77 4.24 -25.58 11.43
CA ALA A 77 3.10 -24.68 11.24
C ALA A 77 1.77 -25.46 11.16
N LYS A 78 1.72 -26.57 10.41
CA LYS A 78 0.54 -27.43 10.33
C LYS A 78 0.18 -28.03 11.68
N LEU A 79 1.17 -28.46 12.47
CA LEU A 79 0.95 -29.02 13.80
C LEU A 79 0.35 -27.96 14.74
N ASN A 80 0.91 -26.74 14.75
CA ASN A 80 0.40 -25.64 15.58
C ASN A 80 -1.01 -25.22 15.16
N ALA A 81 -1.26 -25.10 13.88
CA ALA A 81 -2.57 -24.78 13.34
C ALA A 81 -3.62 -25.83 13.75
N ALA A 82 -3.28 -27.12 13.65
CA ALA A 82 -4.20 -28.23 13.97
C ALA A 82 -4.48 -28.38 15.47
N LEU A 83 -3.45 -28.26 16.33
CA LEU A 83 -3.59 -28.51 17.76
C LEU A 83 -4.01 -27.27 18.55
N PHE A 84 -3.48 -26.10 18.18
CA PHE A 84 -3.61 -24.87 18.97
C PHE A 84 -4.38 -23.76 18.25
N ARG A 85 -4.68 -23.93 16.95
CA ARG A 85 -5.31 -22.90 16.09
C ARG A 85 -4.48 -21.59 16.09
N THR A 86 -3.17 -21.73 16.15
CA THR A 86 -2.24 -20.59 16.14
C THR A 86 -1.36 -20.61 14.89
N SER A 87 -1.11 -19.43 14.34
CA SER A 87 -0.13 -19.24 13.28
C SER A 87 1.28 -19.23 13.87
N THR A 88 2.23 -19.78 13.14
CA THR A 88 3.67 -19.66 13.42
C THR A 88 4.34 -18.56 12.58
N ALA A 89 3.63 -18.00 11.62
CA ALA A 89 4.04 -16.83 10.84
C ALA A 89 3.41 -15.58 11.47
N GLU A 90 4.24 -14.61 11.84
CA GLU A 90 3.83 -13.39 12.54
C GLU A 90 2.79 -12.59 11.73
N ASN A 91 2.99 -12.51 10.41
CA ASN A 91 2.13 -11.74 9.52
C ASN A 91 0.87 -12.48 9.06
N VAL A 92 0.57 -13.67 9.59
CA VAL A 92 -0.58 -14.47 9.17
C VAL A 92 -1.49 -14.80 10.32
N LEU A 93 -2.78 -14.50 10.19
CA LEU A 93 -3.83 -14.94 11.09
C LEU A 93 -4.60 -16.12 10.49
N LEU A 94 -4.86 -17.14 11.31
CA LEU A 94 -5.71 -18.25 10.93
C LEU A 94 -7.18 -17.88 11.14
N GLY A 95 -7.92 -17.79 10.06
CA GLY A 95 -9.35 -17.60 10.05
C GLY A 95 -10.13 -18.92 10.09
N ARG A 96 -11.46 -18.83 10.02
CA ARG A 96 -12.38 -19.96 9.95
C ARG A 96 -12.43 -20.53 8.53
N GLY A 97 -12.77 -21.81 8.39
CA GLY A 97 -12.96 -22.44 7.08
C GLY A 97 -11.71 -22.45 6.18
N GLY A 98 -10.51 -22.29 6.74
CA GLY A 98 -9.24 -22.26 5.99
C GLY A 98 -8.89 -20.89 5.39
N TRP A 99 -9.62 -19.83 5.73
CA TRP A 99 -9.25 -18.48 5.40
C TRP A 99 -8.00 -18.05 6.15
N LEU A 100 -7.14 -17.30 5.48
CA LEU A 100 -5.96 -16.65 6.07
C LEU A 100 -6.11 -15.13 5.93
N PHE A 101 -5.69 -14.40 6.94
CA PHE A 101 -5.73 -12.93 6.93
C PHE A 101 -4.34 -12.37 7.21
N TYR A 102 -4.06 -11.21 6.63
CA TYR A 102 -2.82 -10.50 6.89
C TYR A 102 -2.88 -9.85 8.27
N ALA A 103 -1.98 -10.25 9.18
CA ALA A 103 -2.08 -9.88 10.59
C ALA A 103 -2.05 -8.36 10.84
N PRO A 104 -1.26 -7.53 10.12
CA PRO A 104 -1.28 -6.08 10.30
C PRO A 104 -2.65 -5.42 10.10
N THR A 105 -3.57 -6.02 9.33
CA THR A 105 -4.93 -5.47 9.15
C THR A 105 -5.81 -5.60 10.39
N ILE A 106 -5.32 -6.30 11.45
CA ILE A 106 -6.09 -6.48 12.69
C ILE A 106 -6.35 -5.14 13.38
N HIS A 107 -5.43 -4.20 13.28
CA HIS A 107 -5.52 -2.89 13.92
C HIS A 107 -6.66 -2.05 13.33
N ASP A 108 -6.79 -2.02 12.00
CA ASP A 108 -7.95 -1.39 11.35
C ASP A 108 -9.25 -2.11 11.72
N TYR A 109 -9.25 -3.46 11.72
CA TYR A 109 -10.42 -4.25 12.05
C TYR A 109 -10.88 -4.05 13.51
N THR A 110 -9.98 -3.95 14.47
CA THR A 110 -10.30 -3.71 15.87
C THR A 110 -10.52 -2.24 16.18
N GLY A 111 -9.97 -1.33 15.41
CA GLY A 111 -10.02 0.12 15.62
C GLY A 111 -9.11 0.58 16.76
N ASP A 112 -8.01 -0.14 17.04
CA ASP A 112 -7.10 0.15 18.16
C ASP A 112 -5.95 1.13 17.77
N THR A 113 -5.82 1.48 16.50
CA THR A 113 -4.87 2.46 16.00
C THR A 113 -5.56 3.55 15.15
N PRO A 114 -6.45 4.36 15.74
CA PRO A 114 -7.13 5.40 14.97
C PRO A 114 -6.12 6.46 14.50
N MET A 115 -6.36 7.00 13.30
CA MET A 115 -5.71 8.22 12.84
C MET A 115 -6.23 9.40 13.66
N THR A 116 -5.34 10.32 13.98
CA THR A 116 -5.72 11.57 14.64
C THR A 116 -6.52 12.47 13.69
N ALA A 117 -7.27 13.43 14.23
CA ALA A 117 -8.00 14.39 13.41
C ALA A 117 -7.06 15.17 12.47
N ARG A 118 -5.84 15.47 12.92
CA ARG A 118 -4.80 16.12 12.12
C ARG A 118 -4.32 15.20 10.97
N GLU A 119 -4.06 13.93 11.22
CA GLU A 119 -3.66 12.98 10.16
C GLU A 119 -4.75 12.83 9.11
N ILE A 120 -6.03 12.68 9.51
CA ILE A 120 -7.17 12.62 8.59
C ILE A 120 -7.28 13.89 7.76
N TYR A 121 -7.12 15.06 8.39
CA TYR A 121 -7.14 16.33 7.68
C TYR A 121 -6.00 16.42 6.65
N CYS A 122 -4.78 16.08 7.05
CA CYS A 122 -3.61 16.09 6.16
C CYS A 122 -3.80 15.14 4.97
N ALA A 123 -4.30 13.91 5.20
CA ALA A 123 -4.58 12.95 4.15
C ALA A 123 -5.61 13.49 3.13
N ALA A 124 -6.73 14.02 3.64
CA ALA A 124 -7.76 14.59 2.78
C ALA A 124 -7.27 15.83 2.02
N ARG A 125 -6.46 16.69 2.68
CA ARG A 125 -5.90 17.88 2.02
C ARG A 125 -4.87 17.53 0.96
N THR A 126 -4.08 16.47 1.16
CA THR A 126 -3.18 15.92 0.13
C THR A 126 -3.97 15.54 -1.12
N LEU A 127 -5.07 14.78 -0.96
CA LEU A 127 -5.93 14.37 -2.08
C LEU A 127 -6.60 15.57 -2.73
N TYR A 128 -7.08 16.55 -1.95
CA TYR A 128 -7.66 17.78 -2.47
C TYR A 128 -6.70 18.55 -3.37
N LEU A 129 -5.44 18.73 -2.94
CA LEU A 129 -4.44 19.46 -3.72
C LEU A 129 -4.01 18.70 -4.98
N LEU A 130 -4.00 17.37 -4.94
CA LEU A 130 -3.78 16.53 -6.12
C LEU A 130 -4.95 16.61 -7.11
N GLN A 131 -6.19 16.61 -6.60
CA GLN A 131 -7.38 16.84 -7.43
C GLN A 131 -7.34 18.22 -8.09
N GLU A 132 -7.12 19.27 -7.31
CA GLU A 132 -7.03 20.64 -7.82
C GLU A 132 -5.96 20.75 -8.92
N TYR A 133 -4.82 20.09 -8.73
CA TYR A 133 -3.75 20.06 -9.74
C TYR A 133 -4.21 19.39 -11.04
N ALA A 134 -4.88 18.23 -10.96
CA ALA A 134 -5.38 17.52 -12.13
C ALA A 134 -6.45 18.32 -12.88
N GLU A 135 -7.43 18.85 -12.15
CA GLU A 135 -8.55 19.65 -12.70
C GLU A 135 -8.05 20.95 -13.35
N ASN A 136 -7.09 21.65 -12.76
CA ASN A 136 -6.48 22.87 -13.34
C ASN A 136 -5.73 22.58 -14.66
N ARG A 137 -5.43 21.31 -14.95
CA ARG A 137 -4.83 20.86 -16.23
C ARG A 137 -5.89 20.28 -17.19
N GLY A 138 -7.17 20.45 -16.86
CA GLY A 138 -8.30 19.94 -17.67
C GLY A 138 -8.47 18.42 -17.59
N GLY A 139 -7.88 17.77 -16.59
CA GLY A 139 -7.95 16.33 -16.36
C GLY A 139 -8.93 15.95 -15.25
N ASP A 140 -9.03 14.65 -15.00
CA ASP A 140 -9.86 14.07 -13.97
C ASP A 140 -9.04 13.60 -12.78
N PHE A 141 -9.68 13.51 -11.63
CA PHE A 141 -9.11 12.94 -10.42
C PHE A 141 -10.07 11.93 -9.77
N LEU A 142 -9.53 10.83 -9.26
CA LEU A 142 -10.28 9.89 -8.46
C LEU A 142 -9.38 9.27 -7.37
N PHE A 143 -9.89 9.19 -6.15
CA PHE A 143 -9.31 8.40 -5.07
C PHE A 143 -10.15 7.14 -4.83
N THR A 144 -9.49 6.03 -4.54
CA THR A 144 -10.16 4.82 -4.06
C THR A 144 -9.32 4.07 -3.05
N ALA A 145 -9.98 3.38 -2.12
CA ALA A 145 -9.31 2.43 -1.25
C ALA A 145 -9.94 1.04 -1.38
N ALA A 146 -9.10 0.05 -1.72
CA ALA A 146 -9.50 -1.36 -1.71
C ALA A 146 -9.73 -1.81 -0.26
N PRO A 147 -10.89 -2.35 0.11
CA PRO A 147 -11.15 -2.81 1.47
C PRO A 147 -10.16 -3.89 1.91
N ASN A 148 -9.80 -3.92 3.18
CA ASN A 148 -9.10 -5.06 3.74
C ASN A 148 -9.98 -6.32 3.65
N LYS A 149 -9.37 -7.48 3.45
CA LYS A 149 -10.12 -8.75 3.39
C LYS A 149 -10.99 -9.00 4.62
N ASN A 150 -10.52 -8.62 5.81
CA ASN A 150 -11.29 -8.76 7.05
C ASN A 150 -12.43 -7.72 7.18
N THR A 151 -12.42 -6.66 6.43
CA THR A 151 -13.53 -5.70 6.32
C THR A 151 -14.69 -6.32 5.54
N LEU A 152 -14.40 -7.06 4.46
CA LEU A 152 -15.41 -7.68 3.60
C LEU A 152 -15.87 -9.07 4.08
N TYR A 153 -14.98 -9.83 4.73
CA TYR A 153 -15.24 -11.22 5.17
C TYR A 153 -15.04 -11.40 6.67
N PRO A 154 -15.69 -10.56 7.53
CA PRO A 154 -15.52 -10.61 8.99
C PRO A 154 -16.00 -11.93 9.61
N GLU A 155 -16.93 -12.66 8.97
CA GLU A 155 -17.46 -13.95 9.43
C GLU A 155 -16.38 -15.06 9.45
N TYR A 156 -15.33 -14.93 8.63
CA TYR A 156 -14.22 -15.87 8.62
C TYR A 156 -13.07 -15.46 9.56
N MET A 157 -13.12 -14.25 10.13
CA MET A 157 -12.13 -13.81 11.11
C MET A 157 -12.24 -14.64 12.41
N PRO A 158 -11.11 -14.91 13.10
CA PRO A 158 -11.18 -15.36 14.49
C PRO A 158 -11.83 -14.28 15.34
N GLU A 159 -12.46 -14.71 16.45
CA GLU A 159 -13.12 -13.75 17.36
C GLU A 159 -12.12 -12.68 17.83
N ARG A 160 -12.49 -11.44 17.66
CA ARG A 160 -11.76 -10.24 18.08
C ARG A 160 -12.76 -9.19 18.54
N THR A 161 -12.41 -8.48 19.60
CA THR A 161 -13.22 -7.36 20.08
C THR A 161 -12.97 -6.15 19.18
N ARG A 162 -14.04 -5.59 18.63
CA ARG A 162 -14.00 -4.29 17.97
C ARG A 162 -14.23 -3.20 19.01
N LEU A 163 -13.40 -2.16 19.01
CA LEU A 163 -13.52 -1.07 19.98
C LEU A 163 -14.71 -0.15 19.69
N GLY A 164 -15.26 -0.24 18.48
CA GLY A 164 -16.34 0.62 18.02
C GLY A 164 -15.83 2.00 17.55
N GLY A 165 -16.76 2.82 17.04
CA GLY A 165 -16.44 4.09 16.43
C GLY A 165 -16.26 3.98 14.90
N ALA A 166 -16.01 5.12 14.26
CA ALA A 166 -15.71 5.19 12.83
C ALA A 166 -14.33 4.58 12.56
N SER A 167 -14.18 3.83 11.48
CA SER A 167 -12.88 3.38 11.00
C SER A 167 -12.06 4.57 10.46
N ASN A 168 -10.75 4.36 10.26
CA ASN A 168 -9.91 5.36 9.62
C ASN A 168 -10.46 5.73 8.23
N MET A 169 -10.99 4.76 7.50
CA MET A 169 -11.60 4.94 6.20
C MET A 169 -12.88 5.78 6.26
N ASP A 170 -13.78 5.49 7.25
CA ASP A 170 -14.99 6.28 7.44
C ASP A 170 -14.65 7.75 7.78
N ALA A 171 -13.67 7.95 8.65
CA ALA A 171 -13.20 9.29 9.02
C ALA A 171 -12.59 10.04 7.83
N LEU A 172 -11.83 9.34 6.98
CA LEU A 172 -11.27 9.93 5.78
C LEU A 172 -12.37 10.31 4.79
N TYR A 173 -13.28 9.39 4.46
CA TYR A 173 -14.35 9.67 3.49
C TYR A 173 -15.27 10.81 3.94
N ALA A 174 -15.63 10.85 5.23
CA ALA A 174 -16.37 11.99 5.76
C ALA A 174 -15.64 13.33 5.55
N ARG A 175 -14.30 13.33 5.68
CA ARG A 175 -13.50 14.53 5.43
C ARG A 175 -13.38 14.86 3.95
N LEU A 176 -13.32 13.84 3.07
CA LEU A 176 -13.31 14.03 1.61
C LEU A 176 -14.64 14.66 1.14
N ASP A 177 -15.78 14.20 1.67
CA ASP A 177 -17.10 14.79 1.41
C ASP A 177 -17.14 16.27 1.78
N GLU A 178 -16.63 16.63 2.98
CA GLU A 178 -16.57 18.03 3.43
C GLU A 178 -15.69 18.91 2.54
N MET A 179 -14.64 18.33 1.93
CA MET A 179 -13.71 19.04 1.04
C MET A 179 -14.11 19.00 -0.44
N GLY A 180 -15.10 18.19 -0.82
CA GLY A 180 -15.51 17.99 -2.22
C GLY A 180 -14.48 17.23 -3.04
N VAL A 181 -13.77 16.30 -2.42
CA VAL A 181 -12.80 15.43 -3.12
C VAL A 181 -13.51 14.24 -3.75
N SER A 182 -13.22 13.98 -5.00
CA SER A 182 -13.79 12.85 -5.75
C SER A 182 -13.18 11.53 -5.29
N TYR A 183 -14.02 10.60 -4.84
CA TYR A 183 -13.61 9.26 -4.44
C TYR A 183 -14.64 8.20 -4.76
N LEU A 184 -14.22 6.94 -4.81
CA LEU A 184 -15.10 5.77 -4.91
C LEU A 184 -14.88 4.86 -3.70
N ASP A 185 -15.93 4.65 -2.90
CA ASP A 185 -15.90 3.66 -1.81
C ASP A 185 -16.16 2.25 -2.37
N LEU A 186 -15.11 1.46 -2.54
CA LEU A 186 -15.21 0.09 -3.04
C LEU A 186 -15.93 -0.85 -2.06
N ARG A 187 -16.13 -0.47 -0.79
CA ARG A 187 -16.95 -1.27 0.14
C ARG A 187 -18.39 -1.33 -0.35
N ASP A 188 -18.94 -0.23 -0.82
CA ASP A 188 -20.29 -0.16 -1.37
C ASP A 188 -20.44 -0.98 -2.66
N VAL A 189 -19.35 -1.10 -3.43
CA VAL A 189 -19.32 -1.92 -4.66
C VAL A 189 -19.28 -3.41 -4.33
N PHE A 190 -18.54 -3.81 -3.28
CA PHE A 190 -18.33 -5.22 -2.92
C PHE A 190 -19.38 -5.78 -1.96
N VAL A 191 -19.99 -4.94 -1.13
CA VAL A 191 -21.03 -5.33 -0.17
C VAL A 191 -22.40 -5.12 -0.79
N HIS A 192 -23.28 -6.14 -0.66
CA HIS A 192 -24.67 -6.02 -1.07
C HIS A 192 -25.37 -4.87 -0.34
N THR A 193 -25.66 -3.81 -1.03
CA THR A 193 -26.69 -2.90 -0.62
C THR A 193 -28.01 -3.34 -1.26
N SER A 194 -29.09 -3.32 -0.50
CA SER A 194 -30.46 -3.64 -0.96
C SER A 194 -31.04 -2.62 -1.95
N GLU A 195 -30.22 -1.71 -2.47
CA GLU A 195 -30.59 -0.68 -3.45
C GLU A 195 -30.08 -1.06 -4.84
N PRO A 196 -30.95 -1.16 -5.85
CA PRO A 196 -30.61 -1.67 -7.18
C PRO A 196 -29.98 -0.62 -8.09
N SER A 197 -29.05 0.20 -7.62
CA SER A 197 -28.49 1.29 -8.42
C SER A 197 -27.37 0.90 -9.39
N TYR A 198 -26.78 -0.28 -9.27
CA TYR A 198 -25.78 -0.78 -10.21
C TYR A 198 -26.10 -2.22 -10.64
N LEU A 199 -26.22 -2.44 -11.93
CA LEU A 199 -26.46 -3.77 -12.56
C LEU A 199 -25.44 -4.85 -12.14
N LEU A 200 -24.25 -4.45 -11.67
CA LEU A 200 -23.18 -5.33 -11.21
C LEU A 200 -23.47 -6.04 -9.87
N HIS A 201 -24.29 -5.44 -9.00
CA HIS A 201 -24.63 -6.02 -7.70
C HIS A 201 -25.50 -7.29 -7.79
N ASP A 202 -26.38 -7.38 -8.76
CA ASP A 202 -27.22 -8.56 -8.96
C ASP A 202 -26.41 -9.80 -9.38
N GLU A 203 -25.32 -9.60 -10.13
CA GLU A 203 -24.42 -10.69 -10.54
C GLU A 203 -23.61 -11.24 -9.36
N LEU A 204 -23.14 -10.38 -8.46
CA LEU A 204 -22.45 -10.78 -7.22
C LEU A 204 -23.35 -11.58 -6.28
N ALA A 205 -24.62 -11.15 -6.11
CA ALA A 205 -25.59 -11.84 -5.28
C ALA A 205 -25.82 -13.28 -5.72
N HIS A 206 -25.65 -13.58 -7.00
CA HIS A 206 -25.93 -14.86 -7.58
C HIS A 206 -24.70 -15.76 -7.79
N SER A 207 -23.47 -15.21 -7.83
CA SER A 207 -22.26 -15.99 -8.07
C SER A 207 -21.82 -16.81 -6.87
N GLY A 208 -22.02 -16.32 -5.64
CA GLY A 208 -21.51 -16.96 -4.42
C GLY A 208 -19.98 -17.12 -4.37
N GLU A 209 -19.27 -16.60 -5.38
CA GLU A 209 -17.83 -16.72 -5.51
C GLU A 209 -17.14 -15.59 -4.76
N PRO A 210 -16.08 -15.89 -3.98
CA PRO A 210 -15.36 -14.85 -3.27
C PRO A 210 -14.60 -13.94 -4.24
N LEU A 211 -14.59 -12.64 -3.95
CA LEU A 211 -13.84 -11.63 -4.72
C LEU A 211 -12.38 -11.49 -4.26
N TYR A 212 -12.06 -12.08 -3.13
CA TYR A 212 -10.71 -12.17 -2.58
C TYR A 212 -10.27 -13.61 -2.53
N PHE A 213 -9.00 -13.83 -2.72
CA PHE A 213 -8.41 -15.13 -2.48
C PHE A 213 -8.54 -15.53 -1.00
N LYS A 214 -8.78 -16.80 -0.76
CA LYS A 214 -8.94 -17.34 0.58
C LYS A 214 -7.64 -17.35 1.37
N THR A 215 -6.53 -17.64 0.69
CA THR A 215 -5.22 -17.86 1.28
C THR A 215 -4.17 -16.80 0.87
N ASP A 216 -4.60 -15.75 0.18
CA ASP A 216 -3.81 -14.57 -0.18
C ASP A 216 -4.34 -13.32 0.52
N SER A 217 -3.53 -12.27 0.61
CA SER A 217 -3.94 -10.98 1.20
C SER A 217 -4.78 -10.12 0.25
N HIS A 218 -4.77 -10.42 -1.06
CA HIS A 218 -5.33 -9.60 -2.12
C HIS A 218 -6.70 -10.10 -2.61
N TRP A 219 -7.39 -9.24 -3.36
CA TRP A 219 -8.49 -9.65 -4.22
C TRP A 219 -8.00 -10.58 -5.33
N ASN A 220 -8.89 -11.43 -5.86
CA ASN A 220 -8.63 -12.20 -7.06
C ASN A 220 -8.89 -11.34 -8.32
N ALA A 221 -8.62 -11.90 -9.49
CA ALA A 221 -8.83 -11.18 -10.76
C ALA A 221 -10.30 -10.77 -10.99
N LYS A 222 -11.27 -11.53 -10.45
CA LYS A 222 -12.70 -11.19 -10.53
C LYS A 222 -13.05 -9.98 -9.66
N GLY A 223 -12.51 -9.92 -8.42
CA GLY A 223 -12.65 -8.74 -7.55
C GLY A 223 -12.01 -7.50 -8.16
N ALA A 224 -10.81 -7.65 -8.74
CA ALA A 224 -10.13 -6.55 -9.43
C ALA A 224 -10.90 -6.07 -10.67
N ALA A 225 -11.52 -6.99 -11.44
CA ALA A 225 -12.36 -6.63 -12.59
C ALA A 225 -13.59 -5.83 -12.18
N LEU A 226 -14.25 -6.22 -11.07
CA LEU A 226 -15.38 -5.49 -10.53
C LEU A 226 -14.98 -4.09 -10.06
N ALA A 227 -13.85 -3.97 -9.37
CA ALA A 227 -13.30 -2.67 -8.96
C ALA A 227 -12.99 -1.80 -10.18
N ALA A 228 -12.38 -2.38 -11.23
CA ALA A 228 -12.08 -1.67 -12.46
C ALA A 228 -13.34 -1.13 -13.15
N ASP A 229 -14.39 -1.96 -13.26
CA ASP A 229 -15.65 -1.55 -13.87
C ASP A 229 -16.28 -0.38 -13.10
N ALA A 230 -16.27 -0.41 -11.78
CA ALA A 230 -16.79 0.66 -10.95
C ALA A 230 -15.95 1.96 -11.05
N LEU A 231 -14.61 1.85 -11.08
CA LEU A 231 -13.70 2.98 -11.27
C LEU A 231 -13.90 3.62 -12.65
N LEU A 232 -13.99 2.80 -13.69
CA LEU A 232 -14.21 3.29 -15.06
C LEU A 232 -15.59 3.96 -15.21
N ALA A 233 -16.63 3.40 -14.58
CA ALA A 233 -17.96 4.02 -14.55
C ALA A 233 -17.92 5.40 -13.84
N SER A 234 -17.16 5.53 -12.74
CA SER A 234 -16.97 6.83 -12.05
C SER A 234 -16.20 7.85 -12.88
N LEU A 235 -15.42 7.40 -13.87
CA LEU A 235 -14.68 8.22 -14.84
C LEU A 235 -15.42 8.34 -16.18
N GLU A 236 -16.71 8.00 -16.22
CA GLU A 236 -17.56 8.03 -17.42
C GLU A 236 -16.98 7.21 -18.60
N ARG A 237 -16.32 6.07 -18.30
CA ARG A 237 -15.71 5.17 -19.26
C ARG A 237 -16.40 3.82 -19.31
N GLU A 238 -16.28 3.14 -20.44
CA GLU A 238 -16.81 1.79 -20.61
C GLU A 238 -15.99 0.77 -19.82
N GLY A 239 -16.68 -0.17 -19.16
CA GLY A 239 -16.16 -1.33 -18.45
C GLY A 239 -16.69 -2.63 -19.05
N GLY A 240 -17.09 -3.58 -18.18
CA GLY A 240 -17.66 -4.87 -18.57
C GLY A 240 -16.67 -6.03 -18.42
N TYR A 241 -15.60 -5.81 -17.68
CA TYR A 241 -14.55 -6.79 -17.42
C TYR A 241 -15.04 -7.90 -16.49
N PHE A 242 -15.80 -7.53 -15.44
CA PHE A 242 -16.34 -8.48 -14.47
C PHE A 242 -17.18 -9.58 -15.11
N ALA A 243 -18.12 -9.20 -15.99
CA ALA A 243 -19.01 -10.12 -16.69
C ALA A 243 -18.27 -11.10 -17.65
N ASN A 244 -17.06 -10.72 -18.09
CA ASN A 244 -16.24 -11.51 -19.00
C ASN A 244 -15.04 -12.18 -18.30
N THR A 245 -15.03 -12.21 -16.98
CA THR A 245 -14.01 -12.91 -16.19
C THR A 245 -14.46 -14.33 -15.90
N VAL A 246 -13.64 -15.30 -16.27
CA VAL A 246 -13.93 -16.73 -16.19
C VAL A 246 -12.91 -17.43 -15.29
N SER A 247 -13.29 -18.60 -14.74
CA SER A 247 -12.38 -19.44 -13.95
C SER A 247 -11.19 -19.90 -14.78
N ALA A 248 -10.00 -19.73 -14.23
CA ALA A 248 -8.74 -20.29 -14.72
C ALA A 248 -8.37 -21.62 -14.04
N GLY A 249 -9.22 -22.09 -13.12
CA GLY A 249 -8.99 -23.27 -12.29
C GLY A 249 -8.08 -22.98 -11.09
N ASN A 250 -7.69 -24.03 -10.40
CA ASN A 250 -6.83 -23.93 -9.19
C ASN A 250 -5.38 -23.68 -9.60
N THR A 251 -5.02 -22.45 -9.86
CA THR A 251 -3.69 -22.04 -10.35
C THR A 251 -2.97 -21.08 -9.41
N HIS A 252 -3.70 -20.42 -8.49
CA HIS A 252 -3.13 -19.42 -7.59
C HIS A 252 -2.59 -20.03 -6.30
N ARG A 253 -1.37 -19.65 -5.93
CA ARG A 253 -0.77 -19.95 -4.62
C ARG A 253 -0.72 -18.67 -3.80
N GLY A 254 -1.54 -18.63 -2.75
CA GLY A 254 -1.70 -17.41 -1.93
C GLY A 254 -0.42 -17.04 -1.16
N ASP A 255 -0.17 -15.74 -1.07
CA ASP A 255 0.99 -15.16 -0.36
C ASP A 255 1.00 -15.52 1.14
N LEU A 256 -0.15 -15.48 1.80
CA LEU A 256 -0.29 -15.84 3.21
C LEU A 256 -0.09 -17.35 3.44
N TYR A 257 -0.56 -18.16 2.47
CA TYR A 257 -0.30 -19.61 2.51
C TYR A 257 1.19 -19.89 2.37
N GLU A 258 1.86 -19.21 1.48
CA GLU A 258 3.29 -19.37 1.25
C GLU A 258 4.12 -18.92 2.46
N MET A 259 3.76 -17.81 3.10
CA MET A 259 4.39 -17.36 4.36
C MET A 259 4.23 -18.38 5.48
N LEU A 260 3.06 -19.02 5.60
CA LEU A 260 2.77 -19.95 6.69
C LEU A 260 3.27 -21.37 6.41
N TYR A 261 3.16 -21.82 5.15
CA TYR A 261 3.48 -23.17 4.71
C TYR A 261 4.43 -23.16 3.49
N PRO A 262 5.70 -22.73 3.65
CA PRO A 262 6.58 -22.45 2.53
C PRO A 262 6.84 -23.67 1.61
N ALA A 263 6.81 -24.90 2.13
CA ALA A 263 6.87 -26.13 1.32
C ALA A 263 5.49 -26.67 0.94
N GLY A 264 4.42 -25.96 1.25
CA GLY A 264 3.04 -26.37 0.92
C GLY A 264 2.76 -26.24 -0.57
N GLN A 265 1.83 -27.05 -1.08
CA GLN A 265 1.49 -27.13 -2.50
C GLN A 265 -0.02 -26.87 -2.76
N SER A 266 -0.72 -26.24 -1.80
CA SER A 266 -2.13 -25.91 -2.01
C SER A 266 -2.27 -24.77 -2.99
N LEU A 267 -3.17 -24.95 -3.95
CA LEU A 267 -3.58 -23.93 -4.90
C LEU A 267 -5.06 -23.65 -4.71
N GLU A 268 -5.47 -22.42 -4.99
CA GLU A 268 -6.86 -21.99 -4.99
C GLU A 268 -7.30 -21.51 -6.37
N GLU A 269 -8.59 -21.37 -6.56
CA GLU A 269 -9.18 -20.94 -7.81
C GLU A 269 -8.76 -19.51 -8.15
N ASP A 270 -8.33 -19.30 -9.38
CA ASP A 270 -8.05 -18.01 -9.97
C ASP A 270 -8.98 -17.74 -11.14
N PHE A 271 -8.99 -16.50 -11.61
CA PHE A 271 -9.83 -16.03 -12.69
C PHE A 271 -8.99 -15.31 -13.73
N THR A 272 -9.52 -15.25 -14.95
CA THR A 272 -8.88 -14.53 -16.06
C THR A 272 -9.93 -13.83 -16.90
N TYR A 273 -9.56 -12.71 -17.50
CA TYR A 273 -10.39 -12.02 -18.48
C TYR A 273 -10.36 -12.79 -19.80
N ALA A 274 -11.50 -13.40 -20.17
CA ALA A 274 -11.58 -14.35 -21.28
C ALA A 274 -11.18 -13.78 -22.65
N PRO A 275 -11.54 -12.52 -23.02
CA PRO A 275 -11.07 -11.91 -24.26
C PRO A 275 -9.56 -11.70 -24.31
N GLY A 276 -8.88 -11.63 -23.13
CA GLY A 276 -7.49 -11.21 -23.01
C GLY A 276 -7.35 -9.70 -23.15
N PHE A 277 -6.13 -9.20 -22.93
CA PHE A 277 -5.82 -7.77 -23.00
C PHE A 277 -5.05 -7.46 -24.28
N SER A 278 -5.28 -6.27 -24.85
CA SER A 278 -4.67 -5.82 -26.11
C SER A 278 -3.53 -4.83 -25.90
N PHE A 279 -3.39 -4.21 -24.71
CA PHE A 279 -2.33 -3.27 -24.41
C PHE A 279 -0.94 -3.91 -24.45
N THR A 280 0.08 -3.09 -24.67
CA THR A 280 1.49 -3.45 -24.49
C THR A 280 2.05 -2.80 -23.24
N ALA A 281 2.96 -3.48 -22.55
CA ALA A 281 3.58 -2.97 -21.33
C ALA A 281 5.12 -3.01 -21.42
N ASN A 282 5.79 -2.10 -20.72
CA ASN A 282 7.25 -2.07 -20.62
C ASN A 282 7.83 -3.26 -19.83
N THR A 283 6.99 -4.08 -19.20
CA THR A 283 7.38 -5.22 -18.37
C THR A 283 6.25 -6.24 -18.27
N GLU A 284 6.60 -7.51 -18.13
CA GLU A 284 5.67 -8.59 -17.76
C GLU A 284 5.56 -8.76 -16.23
N ASN A 285 6.42 -8.12 -15.46
CA ASN A 285 6.40 -8.21 -13.99
C ASN A 285 5.38 -7.22 -13.40
N PRO A 286 4.23 -7.70 -12.86
CA PRO A 286 3.20 -6.85 -12.30
C PRO A 286 3.61 -6.14 -10.99
N ASP A 287 4.71 -6.58 -10.37
CA ASP A 287 5.25 -6.02 -9.14
C ASP A 287 6.31 -4.94 -9.37
N ARG A 288 6.60 -4.61 -10.63
CA ARG A 288 7.55 -3.54 -10.94
C ARG A 288 7.06 -2.21 -10.37
N VAL A 289 8.01 -1.41 -9.85
CA VAL A 289 7.71 -0.11 -9.22
C VAL A 289 6.98 0.82 -10.18
N THR A 290 7.39 0.87 -11.45
CA THR A 290 6.72 1.65 -12.49
C THR A 290 6.43 0.76 -13.69
N ILE A 291 5.16 0.68 -14.07
CA ILE A 291 4.68 0.01 -15.28
C ILE A 291 4.12 1.09 -16.19
N THR A 292 4.57 1.13 -17.44
CA THR A 292 3.96 1.97 -18.47
C THR A 292 3.32 1.09 -19.53
N THR A 293 2.15 1.50 -20.00
CA THR A 293 1.37 0.76 -21.00
C THR A 293 0.89 1.68 -22.12
N GLU A 294 0.72 1.09 -23.31
CA GLU A 294 0.17 1.73 -24.50
C GLU A 294 -0.92 0.84 -25.08
N ASN A 295 -2.04 1.43 -25.49
CA ASN A 295 -3.16 0.72 -26.12
C ASN A 295 -3.78 1.58 -27.23
N ASP A 296 -3.67 1.13 -28.48
CA ASP A 296 -4.24 1.82 -29.64
C ASP A 296 -5.77 1.92 -29.62
N ALA A 297 -6.45 1.02 -28.91
CA ALA A 297 -7.90 1.01 -28.77
C ALA A 297 -8.39 1.88 -27.58
N GLY A 298 -7.50 2.23 -26.66
CA GLY A 298 -7.80 3.06 -25.51
C GLY A 298 -7.89 4.54 -25.84
N THR A 299 -8.32 5.34 -24.88
CA THR A 299 -8.41 6.81 -25.02
C THR A 299 -7.86 7.52 -23.79
N GLY A 300 -7.28 8.73 -23.98
CA GLY A 300 -6.73 9.53 -22.89
C GLY A 300 -5.52 8.91 -22.22
N ALA A 301 -5.01 9.59 -21.20
CA ALA A 301 -3.84 9.16 -20.43
C ALA A 301 -4.21 8.97 -18.96
N LEU A 302 -3.59 7.97 -18.31
CA LEU A 302 -3.76 7.67 -16.89
C LEU A 302 -2.41 7.76 -16.16
N LEU A 303 -2.37 8.50 -15.06
CA LEU A 303 -1.33 8.37 -14.04
C LEU A 303 -1.98 7.74 -12.81
N CYS A 304 -1.60 6.52 -12.47
CA CYS A 304 -2.15 5.77 -11.35
C CYS A 304 -1.06 5.51 -10.30
N TYR A 305 -1.21 6.08 -9.11
CA TYR A 305 -0.46 5.64 -7.94
C TYR A 305 -1.20 4.50 -7.29
N ARG A 306 -0.48 3.40 -7.08
CA ARG A 306 -1.06 2.15 -6.60
C ARG A 306 -0.19 1.50 -5.54
N ASP A 307 -0.77 0.63 -4.74
CA ASP A 307 -0.02 -0.32 -3.94
C ASP A 307 0.00 -1.73 -4.56
N SER A 308 0.11 -2.78 -3.73
CA SER A 308 0.13 -4.16 -4.21
C SER A 308 -1.22 -4.64 -4.77
N PHE A 309 -2.34 -4.02 -4.36
CA PHE A 309 -3.67 -4.35 -4.89
C PHE A 309 -3.82 -3.97 -6.35
N GLY A 310 -3.18 -2.88 -6.76
CA GLY A 310 -3.09 -2.49 -8.16
C GLY A 310 -2.46 -3.54 -9.09
N ARG A 311 -1.79 -4.57 -8.56
CA ARG A 311 -1.24 -5.69 -9.35
C ARG A 311 -2.29 -6.39 -10.21
N ASN A 312 -3.46 -6.67 -9.64
CA ASN A 312 -4.55 -7.33 -10.37
C ASN A 312 -5.48 -6.32 -11.06
N LEU A 313 -5.44 -5.05 -10.66
CA LEU A 313 -6.28 -3.97 -11.19
C LEU A 313 -5.72 -3.36 -12.48
N TYR A 314 -4.38 -3.14 -12.56
CA TYR A 314 -3.79 -2.37 -13.65
C TYR A 314 -4.09 -2.90 -15.05
N PRO A 315 -4.22 -4.23 -15.32
CA PRO A 315 -4.47 -4.69 -16.68
C PRO A 315 -5.82 -4.21 -17.23
N TYR A 316 -6.84 -4.15 -16.38
CA TYR A 316 -8.17 -3.67 -16.75
C TYR A 316 -8.18 -2.17 -17.05
N LEU A 317 -7.46 -1.39 -16.25
CA LEU A 317 -7.32 0.05 -16.50
C LEU A 317 -6.46 0.30 -17.74
N ALA A 318 -5.35 -0.42 -17.91
CA ALA A 318 -4.49 -0.32 -19.09
C ALA A 318 -5.24 -0.62 -20.39
N GLU A 319 -6.23 -1.51 -20.37
CA GLU A 319 -7.05 -1.83 -21.54
C GLU A 319 -7.96 -0.66 -21.95
N SER A 320 -8.31 0.23 -21.01
CA SER A 320 -9.23 1.35 -21.25
C SER A 320 -8.54 2.65 -21.67
N PHE A 321 -7.25 2.84 -21.33
CA PHE A 321 -6.50 4.08 -21.60
C PHE A 321 -5.53 3.92 -22.76
N ALA A 322 -5.36 4.98 -23.58
CA ALA A 322 -4.38 4.99 -24.69
C ALA A 322 -2.95 4.90 -24.18
N SER A 323 -2.66 5.55 -23.04
CA SER A 323 -1.39 5.41 -22.34
C SER A 323 -1.64 5.41 -20.83
N ALA A 324 -0.87 4.63 -20.08
CA ALA A 324 -0.96 4.67 -18.62
C ALA A 324 0.41 4.48 -17.97
N GLU A 325 0.61 5.16 -16.85
CA GLU A 325 1.69 4.90 -15.91
C GLU A 325 1.09 4.44 -14.58
N PHE A 326 1.53 3.27 -14.10
CA PHE A 326 1.18 2.72 -12.79
C PHE A 326 2.41 2.75 -11.90
N SER A 327 2.38 3.56 -10.83
CA SER A 327 3.51 3.82 -9.95
C SER A 327 3.28 3.27 -8.55
N ARG A 328 4.28 2.56 -8.00
CA ARG A 328 4.36 2.12 -6.60
C ARG A 328 5.46 2.87 -5.84
N ARG A 329 5.80 4.08 -6.28
CA ARG A 329 6.75 4.93 -5.57
C ARG A 329 6.13 5.43 -4.28
N ASN A 330 7.01 5.69 -3.30
CA ASN A 330 6.61 6.27 -2.01
C ASN A 330 6.51 7.80 -2.09
N GLU A 331 6.03 8.30 -3.25
CA GLU A 331 5.84 9.72 -3.53
C GLU A 331 4.76 9.92 -4.59
N TYR A 332 3.98 10.99 -4.49
CA TYR A 332 2.95 11.36 -5.47
C TYR A 332 3.47 12.51 -6.35
N THR A 333 4.13 12.18 -7.44
CA THR A 333 4.75 13.14 -8.37
C THR A 333 3.76 13.52 -9.48
N ALA A 334 2.69 14.26 -9.14
CA ALA A 334 1.63 14.61 -10.09
C ALA A 334 2.10 15.49 -11.27
N ALA A 335 3.29 16.11 -11.19
CA ALA A 335 3.85 16.92 -12.27
C ALA A 335 4.05 16.15 -13.59
N THR A 336 4.12 14.82 -13.55
CA THR A 336 4.22 13.96 -14.74
C THR A 336 2.86 13.70 -15.42
N LEU A 337 1.73 14.11 -14.80
CA LEU A 337 0.41 13.96 -15.38
C LEU A 337 0.31 14.72 -16.71
N PRO A 338 -0.03 14.08 -17.84
CA PRO A 338 -0.30 14.77 -19.09
C PRO A 338 -1.48 15.76 -18.96
N GLU A 339 -1.49 16.80 -19.80
CA GLU A 339 -2.63 17.71 -19.88
C GLU A 339 -3.91 16.95 -20.29
N GLY A 340 -5.02 17.18 -19.59
CA GLY A 340 -6.26 16.44 -19.78
C GLY A 340 -6.20 14.97 -19.34
N GLY A 341 -5.15 14.54 -18.64
CA GLY A 341 -4.99 13.17 -18.15
C GLY A 341 -5.77 12.92 -16.86
N THR A 342 -6.04 11.66 -16.58
CA THR A 342 -6.66 11.20 -15.34
C THR A 342 -5.60 10.87 -14.28
N LEU A 343 -5.75 11.40 -13.07
CA LEU A 343 -4.96 11.03 -11.89
C LEU A 343 -5.78 10.12 -10.98
N LEU A 344 -5.33 8.90 -10.81
CA LEU A 344 -5.95 7.92 -9.90
C LEU A 344 -4.99 7.60 -8.75
N ILE A 345 -5.50 7.68 -7.51
CA ILE A 345 -4.80 7.19 -6.32
C ILE A 345 -5.55 5.95 -5.81
N GLU A 346 -4.91 4.79 -5.90
CA GLU A 346 -5.43 3.52 -5.40
C GLU A 346 -4.55 3.02 -4.25
N LEU A 347 -5.14 2.79 -3.10
CA LEU A 347 -4.51 2.22 -1.92
C LEU A 347 -5.41 1.12 -1.33
N VAL A 348 -4.83 0.16 -0.62
CA VAL A 348 -5.63 -0.70 0.24
C VAL A 348 -5.91 0.00 1.59
N GLU A 349 -7.04 -0.29 2.20
CA GLU A 349 -7.52 0.32 3.45
C GLU A 349 -6.42 0.47 4.52
N ARG A 350 -5.61 -0.56 4.75
CA ARG A 350 -4.49 -0.51 5.72
C ARG A 350 -3.38 0.49 5.36
N ASN A 351 -3.32 0.92 4.11
CA ASN A 351 -2.27 1.79 3.58
C ASN A 351 -2.70 3.27 3.45
N ILE A 352 -3.89 3.65 3.90
CA ILE A 352 -4.36 5.06 3.81
C ILE A 352 -3.45 6.04 4.55
N ARG A 353 -2.66 5.58 5.54
CA ARG A 353 -1.62 6.40 6.19
C ARG A 353 -0.51 6.84 5.23
N TYR A 354 -0.31 6.17 4.10
CA TYR A 354 0.63 6.60 3.06
C TYR A 354 0.30 7.98 2.50
N LEU A 355 -0.96 8.43 2.60
CA LEU A 355 -1.36 9.78 2.21
C LEU A 355 -0.69 10.89 3.06
N VAL A 356 -0.21 10.55 4.26
CA VAL A 356 0.53 11.46 5.14
C VAL A 356 2.00 11.09 5.33
N GLU A 357 2.39 9.88 4.97
CA GLU A 357 3.76 9.38 5.06
C GLU A 357 4.56 9.65 3.79
N TYR A 358 3.90 9.55 2.61
CA TYR A 358 4.55 9.76 1.32
C TYR A 358 4.56 11.23 0.93
N ASP A 359 5.60 11.64 0.21
CA ASP A 359 5.72 13.00 -0.29
C ASP A 359 4.74 13.24 -1.44
N SER A 360 4.03 14.37 -1.40
CA SER A 360 3.27 14.87 -2.52
C SER A 360 4.07 16.00 -3.18
N LEU A 361 4.56 15.73 -4.39
CA LEU A 361 5.46 16.60 -5.14
C LEU A 361 4.72 17.33 -6.28
N ALA A 362 3.43 17.57 -6.15
CA ALA A 362 2.69 18.42 -7.06
C ALA A 362 3.15 19.88 -6.90
N PRO A 363 3.28 20.64 -8.01
CA PRO A 363 3.49 22.08 -7.94
C PRO A 363 2.45 22.75 -7.04
N ALA A 364 2.92 23.56 -6.08
CA ALA A 364 2.04 24.19 -5.11
C ALA A 364 1.15 25.25 -5.79
N PRO A 365 -0.18 25.25 -5.55
CA PRO A 365 -1.07 26.24 -6.12
C PRO A 365 -0.82 27.62 -5.46
N GLU A 366 -0.84 28.66 -6.28
CA GLU A 366 -0.81 30.05 -5.83
C GLU A 366 -2.17 30.43 -5.21
N ARG A 367 -2.15 31.18 -4.13
CA ARG A 367 -3.34 31.61 -3.38
C ARG A 367 -3.40 33.14 -3.27
N ASP A 368 -4.58 33.67 -3.05
CA ASP A 368 -4.77 35.09 -2.79
C ASP A 368 -4.14 35.48 -1.43
N ALA A 369 -3.30 36.50 -1.42
CA ALA A 369 -2.64 36.98 -0.22
C ALA A 369 -3.61 37.48 0.88
N SER A 370 -4.87 37.77 0.53
CA SER A 370 -5.93 38.12 1.49
C SER A 370 -6.20 37.00 2.50
N LEU A 371 -5.95 35.73 2.15
CA LEU A 371 -6.09 34.59 3.05
C LEU A 371 -5.23 34.72 4.32
N VAL A 372 -4.11 35.42 4.24
CA VAL A 372 -3.17 35.59 5.36
C VAL A 372 -3.09 37.03 5.87
N ALA A 373 -3.96 37.91 5.40
CA ALA A 373 -3.94 39.34 5.77
C ALA A 373 -4.20 39.61 7.25
N SER A 374 -4.91 38.70 7.94
CA SER A 374 -5.19 38.78 9.37
C SER A 374 -4.14 38.09 10.25
N ALA A 375 -3.08 37.51 9.67
CA ALA A 375 -2.10 36.76 10.42
C ALA A 375 -1.30 37.64 11.39
N ALA A 376 -1.30 37.24 12.66
CA ALA A 376 -0.45 37.87 13.69
C ALA A 376 0.97 37.28 13.63
N PRO A 377 1.99 38.02 14.06
CA PRO A 377 3.31 37.46 14.31
C PRO A 377 3.23 36.33 15.35
N GLY A 378 3.73 35.12 15.00
CA GLY A 378 3.80 33.97 15.91
C GLY A 378 5.18 33.89 16.60
N GLU A 379 5.19 33.26 17.76
CA GLU A 379 6.45 32.99 18.49
C GLU A 379 7.18 31.75 17.97
N GLY A 380 6.48 30.88 17.21
CA GLY A 380 7.05 29.67 16.60
C GLY A 380 7.77 29.93 15.29
N SER A 381 8.43 28.88 14.80
CA SER A 381 9.09 28.87 13.49
C SER A 381 8.85 27.56 12.74
N ALA A 382 9.13 27.56 11.44
CA ALA A 382 9.25 26.37 10.63
C ALA A 382 10.72 26.14 10.27
N ARG A 383 11.25 24.98 10.61
CA ARG A 383 12.58 24.54 10.18
C ARG A 383 12.46 23.91 8.81
N LEU A 384 13.23 24.42 7.85
CA LEU A 384 13.17 24.03 6.45
C LEU A 384 14.38 23.22 6.05
N THR A 385 14.13 22.18 5.26
CA THR A 385 15.14 21.51 4.44
C THR A 385 14.76 21.65 2.98
N GLU A 386 15.76 21.79 2.12
CA GLU A 386 15.61 21.93 0.68
C GLU A 386 16.08 20.66 -0.02
N SER A 387 15.36 20.20 -1.04
CA SER A 387 15.73 19.09 -1.87
C SER A 387 15.34 19.33 -3.33
N ALA A 388 15.93 18.57 -4.26
CA ALA A 388 15.54 18.61 -5.65
C ALA A 388 14.12 18.08 -5.82
N GLY A 389 13.27 18.83 -6.52
CA GLY A 389 11.93 18.43 -6.90
C GLY A 389 11.88 17.82 -8.30
N THR A 390 10.68 17.84 -8.91
CA THR A 390 10.49 17.55 -10.33
C THR A 390 11.12 18.66 -11.17
N GLU A 391 11.28 18.39 -12.48
CA GLU A 391 11.87 19.38 -13.41
C GLU A 391 11.18 20.75 -13.28
N GLY A 392 11.97 21.78 -13.04
CA GLY A 392 11.49 23.15 -12.85
C GLY A 392 11.12 23.52 -11.43
N TYR A 393 11.18 22.60 -10.45
CA TYR A 393 10.74 22.83 -9.06
C TYR A 393 11.78 22.41 -8.02
N THR A 394 11.77 23.13 -6.92
CA THR A 394 12.51 22.82 -5.68
C THR A 394 11.50 22.46 -4.59
N VAL A 395 11.79 21.43 -3.84
CA VAL A 395 10.95 20.97 -2.73
C VAL A 395 11.49 21.49 -1.41
N PHE A 396 10.62 22.12 -0.62
CA PHE A 396 10.90 22.51 0.75
C PHE A 396 10.05 21.68 1.70
N SER A 397 10.70 20.97 2.62
CA SER A 397 10.04 20.27 3.72
C SER A 397 10.23 21.10 4.99
N GLY A 398 9.13 21.39 5.68
CA GLY A 398 9.13 22.17 6.92
C GLY A 398 8.67 21.33 8.10
N THR A 399 9.33 21.48 9.25
CA THR A 399 8.89 20.95 10.55
C THR A 399 8.62 22.07 11.53
N TRP A 400 7.65 21.87 12.43
CA TRP A 400 7.25 22.89 13.39
C TRP A 400 8.23 22.98 14.56
N ASP A 401 8.51 24.22 15.00
CA ASP A 401 9.30 24.52 16.20
C ASP A 401 8.55 25.54 17.04
N GLY A 402 8.14 25.14 18.25
CA GLY A 402 7.42 26.00 19.20
C GLY A 402 5.97 26.31 18.82
N VAL A 403 5.39 25.62 17.84
CA VAL A 403 3.98 25.77 17.42
C VAL A 403 3.37 24.42 17.13
N THR A 404 2.08 24.27 17.46
CA THR A 404 1.27 23.10 17.09
C THR A 404 0.07 23.63 16.31
N PRO A 405 0.03 23.41 14.98
CA PRO A 405 -1.13 23.80 14.18
C PRO A 405 -2.41 23.10 14.63
N ASP A 406 -3.54 23.78 14.43
CA ASP A 406 -4.85 23.21 14.64
C ASP A 406 -5.08 22.02 13.67
N ASP A 407 -5.92 21.07 14.07
CA ASP A 407 -6.18 19.85 13.29
C ASP A 407 -6.57 20.16 11.83
N ALA A 408 -7.40 21.17 11.62
CA ALA A 408 -7.88 21.60 10.29
C ALA A 408 -7.15 22.83 9.74
N SER A 409 -5.87 23.02 10.09
CA SER A 409 -5.09 24.15 9.60
C SER A 409 -4.45 23.88 8.26
N ASN A 410 -4.80 24.69 7.23
CA ASN A 410 -4.02 24.81 6.01
C ASN A 410 -2.65 25.41 6.32
N VAL A 411 -1.68 25.12 5.48
CA VAL A 411 -0.35 25.71 5.54
C VAL A 411 -0.11 26.51 4.27
N CYS A 412 0.23 27.79 4.42
CA CYS A 412 0.62 28.62 3.29
C CYS A 412 2.07 29.08 3.45
N VAL A 413 2.73 29.26 2.33
CA VAL A 413 4.14 29.68 2.25
C VAL A 413 4.22 30.93 1.39
N LEU A 414 4.82 31.97 1.92
CA LEU A 414 5.17 33.18 1.16
C LEU A 414 6.54 32.97 0.50
N SER A 415 6.60 33.19 -0.79
CA SER A 415 7.85 33.13 -1.56
C SER A 415 7.86 34.21 -2.63
N SER A 416 8.85 35.08 -2.60
CA SER A 416 9.04 36.16 -3.60
C SER A 416 7.80 37.04 -3.83
N GLY A 417 6.98 37.22 -2.78
CA GLY A 417 5.77 38.03 -2.81
C GLY A 417 4.50 37.27 -3.26
N ALA A 418 4.58 36.04 -3.72
CA ALA A 418 3.45 35.16 -4.02
C ALA A 418 3.16 34.22 -2.83
N LEU A 419 1.89 33.93 -2.59
CA LEU A 419 1.45 33.00 -1.54
C LEU A 419 1.11 31.65 -2.18
N TYR A 420 1.73 30.59 -1.68
CA TYR A 420 1.51 29.21 -2.15
C TYR A 420 0.91 28.36 -1.03
N GLU A 421 0.02 27.44 -1.38
CA GLU A 421 -0.46 26.47 -0.41
C GLU A 421 0.41 25.22 -0.41
N ALA A 422 0.89 24.86 0.77
CA ALA A 422 1.68 23.67 1.00
C ALA A 422 0.82 22.47 1.35
N VAL A 423 1.29 21.28 1.05
CA VAL A 423 0.69 20.02 1.51
C VAL A 423 0.98 19.89 3.02
N PRO A 424 -0.05 19.91 3.89
CA PRO A 424 0.14 19.79 5.31
C PRO A 424 0.52 18.36 5.70
N ARG A 425 1.36 18.26 6.74
CA ARG A 425 1.71 17.00 7.39
C ARG A 425 1.38 17.06 8.87
N PRO A 426 1.30 15.91 9.55
CA PRO A 426 1.01 15.92 11.00
C PRO A 426 1.99 16.78 11.78
N ASP A 427 3.28 16.69 11.49
CA ASP A 427 4.39 17.36 12.16
C ASP A 427 5.05 18.47 11.34
N GLY A 428 4.48 18.82 10.18
CA GLY A 428 5.08 19.81 9.29
C GLY A 428 4.28 20.09 8.03
N PHE A 429 4.99 20.25 6.91
CA PHE A 429 4.43 20.44 5.57
C PHE A 429 5.48 20.14 4.50
N ILE A 430 5.03 20.02 3.26
CA ILE A 430 5.88 19.97 2.08
C ILE A 430 5.33 20.92 1.02
N VAL A 431 6.21 21.62 0.30
CA VAL A 431 5.83 22.55 -0.76
C VAL A 431 6.81 22.47 -1.93
N SER A 432 6.27 22.33 -3.15
CA SER A 432 7.04 22.38 -4.40
C SER A 432 6.91 23.76 -5.01
N LEU A 433 7.98 24.53 -5.02
CA LEU A 433 8.04 25.90 -5.55
C LEU A 433 8.90 25.95 -6.82
N PRO A 434 8.70 26.93 -7.73
CA PRO A 434 9.57 27.12 -8.88
C PRO A 434 11.04 27.22 -8.49
N ASN A 435 11.94 26.71 -9.31
CA ASN A 435 13.39 26.77 -9.05
C ASN A 435 13.87 28.20 -8.78
N GLY A 436 14.76 28.35 -7.80
CA GLY A 436 15.26 29.64 -7.36
C GLY A 436 14.33 30.40 -6.38
N SER A 437 13.21 29.78 -5.99
CA SER A 437 12.37 30.31 -4.93
C SER A 437 13.05 30.16 -3.56
N ALA A 438 12.69 31.05 -2.62
CA ALA A 438 13.03 30.92 -1.20
C ALA A 438 11.78 31.14 -0.37
N VAL A 439 11.68 30.47 0.78
CA VAL A 439 10.55 30.62 1.70
C VAL A 439 10.83 31.82 2.61
N ASP A 440 10.00 32.88 2.47
CA ASP A 440 10.12 34.13 3.24
C ASP A 440 9.35 34.05 4.57
N ALA A 441 8.21 33.35 4.60
CA ALA A 441 7.37 33.12 5.78
C ALA A 441 6.46 31.92 5.59
N VAL A 442 6.02 31.36 6.70
CA VAL A 442 5.04 30.27 6.75
C VAL A 442 3.83 30.71 7.55
N TYR A 443 2.64 30.34 7.12
CA TYR A 443 1.38 30.67 7.78
C TYR A 443 0.65 29.40 8.16
N ALA A 444 0.19 29.32 9.41
CA ALA A 444 -0.63 28.24 9.92
C ALA A 444 -1.55 28.75 11.04
N ALA A 445 -2.71 28.12 11.22
CA ALA A 445 -3.58 28.40 12.36
C ALA A 445 -3.20 27.54 13.56
N ALA A 446 -3.19 28.15 14.76
CA ALA A 446 -2.98 27.48 16.03
C ALA A 446 -3.83 28.14 17.11
N GLY A 447 -4.55 27.35 17.92
CA GLY A 447 -5.50 27.84 18.91
C GLY A 447 -6.58 28.76 18.34
N GLY A 448 -7.03 28.50 17.12
CA GLY A 448 -8.05 29.28 16.40
C GLY A 448 -7.58 30.60 15.81
N ASN A 449 -6.27 30.92 15.89
CA ASN A 449 -5.70 32.14 15.34
C ASN A 449 -4.70 31.84 14.23
N LEU A 450 -4.68 32.68 13.20
CA LEU A 450 -3.72 32.56 12.10
C LEU A 450 -2.43 33.28 12.46
N PHE A 451 -1.31 32.60 12.34
CA PHE A 451 0.02 33.15 12.65
C PHE A 451 0.92 33.16 11.42
N ARG A 452 1.74 34.21 11.35
CA ARG A 452 2.92 34.30 10.49
C ARG A 452 4.14 33.84 11.27
N LEU A 453 4.75 32.74 10.81
CA LEU A 453 5.92 32.10 11.42
C LEU A 453 7.17 32.41 10.61
N SER A 454 8.31 32.48 11.28
CA SER A 454 9.61 32.62 10.60
C SER A 454 10.02 31.30 9.96
N ALA A 455 10.62 31.40 8.77
CA ALA A 455 11.27 30.30 8.08
C ALA A 455 12.75 30.25 8.51
N VAL A 456 13.18 29.09 9.00
CA VAL A 456 14.57 28.89 9.46
C VAL A 456 15.14 27.73 8.68
N TYR A 457 16.12 28.00 7.83
CA TYR A 457 16.78 26.96 7.05
C TYR A 457 17.72 26.13 7.94
N ALA A 458 17.67 24.82 7.82
CA ALA A 458 18.63 23.95 8.49
C ALA A 458 20.04 24.27 7.95
N ILE A 459 20.99 24.44 8.84
CA ILE A 459 22.40 24.56 8.47
C ILE A 459 22.92 23.12 8.46
N ASP A 460 23.33 22.63 7.28
CA ASP A 460 24.01 21.33 7.11
C ASP A 460 25.35 21.28 7.87
#